data_c2d1ab13e1c0648e588e56d94248934d
#
_entry.id   c2d1ab13e1c0648e588e56d94248934d
#
_cell.length_a   1.000
_cell.length_b   1.000
_cell.length_c   1.000
_cell.angle_alpha   90.00
_cell.angle_beta   90.00
_cell.angle_gamma   90.00
#
_symmetry.space_group_name_H-M   'P 1'
#
loop_
_entity.id
_entity.type
_entity.pdbx_description
1 polymer ?
#
loop_
_entity_poly.entity_id
_entity_poly.type
_entity_poly.pdbx_seq_one_letter_code
_entity_poly.pdbx_strand_id
1 'polypeptide(L)'
;MKKIFINCLLLILFVSANAQEIVQLPIPKSGKVTLRYMFRNGSVTDPAGKEGLTAITTDMLVESGTTKLTSTAIKKMIYPWAASMGSSTDKEVSIISFQVPTQYLDQFYNKVVRELLLHPSFSKSDFDRLLSNQQNYVEQVIRQSSDEEYGKKYLEAVLFSGTPYAQLVEGNAASVHSITVDDAKKHYQSFYTNSNVLVGIAGDYTPAFVTKLKADVGLLSPIKPKLPVLTMPAQPKGISVEIVSKKGALGSAVSAGFPMNLTRSKNDFAALMVANSWLGEHRKSYSRLYQKIREARSMNYGDYTYIEWYDNGGSNMLPPSGTPRSLNYTSIWLRPVQTAKGLKGQYPELNTIKIGHAHFAIRMAISEMEKLIKKGMTAEDFESTRDFLKSYSKLYIETPSKKLGYLMDSKFYDRKDWITELDGLLSRLTLPEVNTAIKAYWQVQNMDIVIITDESEAEPLAESLRAGTTSTMSYSNALKATLPIEILQEDSVIANYPIEVREVKIIKSADTFLK
;
A
#
# COMPACT_ATOMS: atom_id res chain seq x y z
N MET A 1 67.81 14.45 -42.12
CA MET A 1 66.43 14.17 -42.47
C MET A 1 65.82 13.26 -41.41
N LYS A 2 65.09 13.84 -40.44
CA LYS A 2 64.39 13.12 -39.38
C LYS A 2 62.90 13.02 -39.77
N LYS A 3 62.40 11.79 -39.98
CA LYS A 3 61.00 11.51 -40.25
C LYS A 3 60.25 11.49 -38.91
N ILE A 4 59.30 12.39 -38.71
CA ILE A 4 58.37 12.44 -37.60
C ILE A 4 57.20 11.54 -37.97
N PHE A 5 56.98 10.43 -37.24
CA PHE A 5 55.78 9.64 -37.32
C PHE A 5 54.73 10.24 -36.36
N ILE A 6 53.63 10.77 -36.90
CA ILE A 6 52.47 11.20 -36.13
C ILE A 6 51.55 9.98 -35.97
N ASN A 7 51.52 9.41 -34.78
CA ASN A 7 50.53 8.40 -34.38
C ASN A 7 49.20 9.10 -34.04
N CYS A 8 48.22 9.08 -34.91
CA CYS A 8 46.84 9.42 -34.58
C CYS A 8 46.19 8.31 -33.75
N LEU A 9 46.11 8.51 -32.44
CA LEU A 9 45.38 7.65 -31.54
C LEU A 9 43.87 7.98 -31.68
N LEU A 10 43.14 7.15 -32.41
CA LEU A 10 41.65 7.24 -32.47
C LEU A 10 41.10 6.79 -31.09
N LEU A 11 40.70 7.75 -30.27
CA LEU A 11 39.92 7.50 -29.06
C LEU A 11 38.52 7.10 -29.46
N ILE A 12 38.23 5.80 -29.56
CA ILE A 12 36.87 5.28 -29.69
C ILE A 12 36.24 5.42 -28.31
N LEU A 13 35.45 6.49 -28.14
CA LEU A 13 34.52 6.65 -27.02
C LEU A 13 33.44 5.55 -27.16
N PHE A 14 33.62 4.45 -26.45
CA PHE A 14 32.51 3.54 -26.17
C PHE A 14 31.51 4.30 -25.29
N VAL A 15 30.53 4.95 -25.91
CA VAL A 15 29.29 5.28 -25.23
C VAL A 15 28.64 3.95 -24.95
N SER A 16 28.80 3.44 -23.73
CA SER A 16 27.97 2.35 -23.23
C SER A 16 26.52 2.90 -23.17
N ALA A 17 25.79 2.69 -24.25
CA ALA A 17 24.35 2.82 -24.24
C ALA A 17 23.88 1.84 -23.18
N ASN A 18 23.46 2.33 -22.01
CA ASN A 18 22.74 1.54 -21.03
C ASN A 18 21.50 0.98 -21.74
N ALA A 19 21.63 -0.25 -22.24
CA ALA A 19 20.53 -0.92 -22.91
C ALA A 19 19.42 -1.08 -21.88
N GLN A 20 18.30 -0.40 -22.12
CA GLN A 20 17.15 -0.38 -21.24
C GLN A 20 16.67 -1.82 -20.98
N GLU A 21 16.69 -2.22 -19.73
CA GLU A 21 16.24 -3.56 -19.32
C GLU A 21 14.74 -3.68 -19.53
N ILE A 22 14.31 -4.74 -20.25
CA ILE A 22 12.91 -5.13 -20.34
C ILE A 22 12.73 -6.43 -19.59
N VAL A 23 11.84 -6.42 -18.59
CA VAL A 23 11.43 -7.64 -17.90
C VAL A 23 10.51 -8.43 -18.82
N GLN A 24 10.92 -9.65 -19.17
CA GLN A 24 10.22 -10.47 -20.14
C GLN A 24 9.68 -11.74 -19.48
N LEU A 25 8.40 -12.03 -19.73
CA LEU A 25 7.72 -13.26 -19.34
C LEU A 25 7.02 -13.85 -20.59
N PRO A 26 7.76 -14.53 -21.48
CA PRO A 26 7.15 -15.13 -22.67
C PRO A 26 6.25 -16.31 -22.30
N ILE A 27 5.04 -16.32 -22.84
CA ILE A 27 4.05 -17.39 -22.66
C ILE A 27 3.45 -17.67 -24.05
N PRO A 28 4.14 -18.47 -24.87
CA PRO A 28 3.69 -18.77 -26.21
C PRO A 28 2.28 -19.38 -26.24
N LYS A 29 1.47 -18.97 -27.20
CA LYS A 29 0.08 -19.42 -27.37
C LYS A 29 -0.88 -19.01 -26.25
N SER A 30 -0.50 -18.07 -25.39
CA SER A 30 -1.44 -17.52 -24.38
C SER A 30 -2.54 -16.67 -25.02
N GLY A 31 -2.39 -16.26 -26.28
CA GLY A 31 -3.34 -15.44 -27.02
C GLY A 31 -3.50 -14.01 -26.50
N LYS A 32 -2.66 -13.60 -25.54
CA LYS A 32 -2.77 -12.31 -24.85
C LYS A 32 -1.40 -11.75 -24.52
N VAL A 33 -1.28 -10.41 -24.58
CA VAL A 33 -0.07 -9.68 -24.17
C VAL A 33 -0.43 -8.62 -23.14
N THR A 34 0.39 -8.51 -22.10
CA THR A 34 0.38 -7.44 -21.11
C THR A 34 1.67 -6.64 -21.22
N LEU A 35 1.56 -5.32 -21.30
CA LEU A 35 2.66 -4.36 -21.23
C LEU A 35 2.51 -3.54 -19.96
N ARG A 36 3.63 -3.27 -19.26
CA ARG A 36 3.69 -2.34 -18.13
C ARG A 36 4.88 -1.42 -18.26
N TYR A 37 4.65 -0.15 -18.00
CA TYR A 37 5.68 0.87 -17.88
C TYR A 37 5.67 1.38 -16.45
N MET A 38 6.72 1.08 -15.70
CA MET A 38 6.92 1.53 -14.32
C MET A 38 7.94 2.66 -14.34
N PHE A 39 7.50 3.85 -14.01
CA PHE A 39 8.37 5.00 -13.83
C PHE A 39 8.70 5.16 -12.36
N ARG A 40 9.97 5.42 -12.03
CA ARG A 40 10.40 5.73 -10.66
C ARG A 40 10.07 7.18 -10.29
N ASN A 41 8.79 7.48 -10.31
CA ASN A 41 8.19 8.71 -9.82
C ASN A 41 6.81 8.41 -9.27
N GLY A 42 6.60 8.74 -8.03
CA GLY A 42 5.33 8.65 -7.33
C GLY A 42 5.04 9.96 -6.63
N SER A 43 4.11 9.99 -5.71
CA SER A 43 3.74 11.21 -5.01
C SER A 43 4.91 11.88 -4.25
N VAL A 44 5.96 11.13 -3.92
CA VAL A 44 7.19 11.71 -3.31
C VAL A 44 7.95 12.66 -4.23
N THR A 45 7.64 12.67 -5.53
CA THR A 45 8.26 13.59 -6.50
C THR A 45 7.43 14.86 -6.75
N ASP A 46 6.27 14.97 -6.13
CA ASP A 46 5.42 16.15 -6.25
C ASP A 46 6.10 17.37 -5.61
N PRO A 47 6.11 18.51 -6.27
CA PRO A 47 6.61 19.75 -5.67
C PRO A 47 5.72 20.16 -4.47
N ALA A 48 6.32 20.79 -3.47
CA ALA A 48 5.58 21.33 -2.34
C ALA A 48 4.45 22.26 -2.81
N GLY A 49 3.23 22.06 -2.29
CA GLY A 49 2.01 22.76 -2.69
C GLY A 49 1.40 22.27 -4.01
N LYS A 50 1.94 21.19 -4.59
CA LYS A 50 1.42 20.52 -5.78
C LYS A 50 1.26 19.01 -5.54
N GLU A 51 1.06 18.61 -4.30
CA GLU A 51 0.84 17.21 -3.95
C GLU A 51 -0.38 16.68 -4.73
N GLY A 52 -0.24 15.49 -5.30
CA GLY A 52 -1.21 14.90 -6.25
C GLY A 52 -0.91 15.16 -7.73
N LEU A 53 0.17 15.90 -8.04
CA LEU A 53 0.55 16.20 -9.42
C LEU A 53 0.95 14.94 -10.19
N THR A 54 1.70 14.02 -9.58
CA THR A 54 2.09 12.76 -10.23
C THR A 54 0.86 11.91 -10.54
N ALA A 55 -0.10 11.82 -9.62
CA ALA A 55 -1.32 11.05 -9.83
C ALA A 55 -2.11 11.53 -11.06
N ILE A 56 -2.44 12.83 -11.11
CA ILE A 56 -3.17 13.39 -12.25
C ILE A 56 -2.38 13.30 -13.55
N THR A 57 -1.04 13.48 -13.50
CA THR A 57 -0.20 13.36 -14.69
C THR A 57 -0.21 11.94 -15.24
N THR A 58 -0.13 10.93 -14.39
CA THR A 58 -0.20 9.52 -14.79
C THR A 58 -1.55 9.20 -15.42
N ASP A 59 -2.64 9.66 -14.81
CA ASP A 59 -3.99 9.48 -15.34
C ASP A 59 -4.19 10.17 -16.69
N MET A 60 -3.64 11.37 -16.86
CA MET A 60 -3.67 12.08 -18.14
C MET A 60 -3.03 11.29 -19.28
N LEU A 61 -1.96 10.51 -19.03
CA LEU A 61 -1.31 9.70 -20.07
C LEU A 61 -2.23 8.59 -20.62
N VAL A 62 -3.23 8.18 -19.86
CA VAL A 62 -4.18 7.12 -20.28
C VAL A 62 -5.54 7.69 -20.69
N GLU A 63 -5.97 8.75 -20.00
CA GLU A 63 -7.35 9.25 -20.05
C GLU A 63 -7.53 10.50 -20.92
N SER A 64 -6.45 11.18 -21.38
CA SER A 64 -6.59 12.42 -22.14
C SER A 64 -6.48 12.26 -23.67
N GLY A 65 -6.13 11.06 -24.15
CA GLY A 65 -5.91 10.80 -25.57
C GLY A 65 -4.52 11.25 -26.05
N THR A 66 -4.37 11.37 -27.37
CA THR A 66 -3.12 11.75 -28.05
C THR A 66 -3.31 13.03 -28.84
N THR A 67 -2.23 13.57 -29.39
CA THR A 67 -2.31 14.72 -30.32
C THR A 67 -3.14 14.43 -31.58
N LYS A 68 -3.42 13.14 -31.89
CA LYS A 68 -4.16 12.70 -33.07
C LYS A 68 -5.57 12.19 -32.77
N LEU A 69 -5.79 11.64 -31.57
CA LEU A 69 -7.02 10.96 -31.21
C LEU A 69 -7.50 11.39 -29.82
N THR A 70 -8.76 11.73 -29.70
CA THR A 70 -9.38 12.01 -28.39
C THR A 70 -9.47 10.72 -27.56
N SER A 71 -9.60 10.85 -26.24
CA SER A 71 -9.79 9.70 -25.35
C SER A 71 -11.02 8.86 -25.73
N THR A 72 -12.12 9.51 -26.13
CA THR A 72 -13.33 8.85 -26.63
C THR A 72 -13.06 8.07 -27.91
N ALA A 73 -12.30 8.62 -28.86
CA ALA A 73 -11.95 7.93 -30.10
C ALA A 73 -11.09 6.69 -29.81
N ILE A 74 -10.12 6.80 -28.90
CA ILE A 74 -9.31 5.65 -28.48
C ILE A 74 -10.19 4.57 -27.84
N LYS A 75 -11.07 4.91 -26.90
CA LYS A 75 -11.96 3.95 -26.23
C LYS A 75 -12.87 3.21 -27.22
N LYS A 76 -13.41 3.91 -28.21
CA LYS A 76 -14.20 3.29 -29.31
C LYS A 76 -13.35 2.37 -30.18
N MET A 77 -12.11 2.75 -30.48
CA MET A 77 -11.18 1.97 -31.30
C MET A 77 -10.76 0.66 -30.64
N ILE A 78 -10.43 0.69 -29.34
CA ILE A 78 -9.92 -0.46 -28.61
C ILE A 78 -11.03 -1.43 -28.15
N TYR A 79 -12.26 -0.97 -28.07
CA TYR A 79 -13.39 -1.80 -27.61
C TYR A 79 -13.54 -3.11 -28.38
N PRO A 80 -13.61 -3.13 -29.74
CA PRO A 80 -13.72 -4.38 -30.49
C PRO A 80 -12.48 -5.26 -30.43
N TRP A 81 -11.34 -4.73 -29.99
CA TRP A 81 -10.12 -5.51 -29.77
C TRP A 81 -10.06 -6.15 -28.40
N ALA A 82 -11.05 -5.93 -27.54
CA ALA A 82 -11.00 -6.33 -26.13
C ALA A 82 -9.70 -5.89 -25.44
N ALA A 83 -9.13 -4.77 -25.88
CA ALA A 83 -7.94 -4.19 -25.28
C ALA A 83 -8.32 -3.31 -24.08
N SER A 84 -7.43 -3.23 -23.10
CA SER A 84 -7.59 -2.39 -21.92
C SER A 84 -6.31 -1.63 -21.62
N MET A 85 -6.46 -0.50 -20.95
CA MET A 85 -5.38 0.34 -20.47
C MET A 85 -5.76 0.92 -19.11
N GLY A 86 -4.77 1.21 -18.28
CA GLY A 86 -4.96 1.78 -16.95
C GLY A 86 -3.69 2.39 -16.42
N SER A 87 -3.85 3.25 -15.44
CA SER A 87 -2.80 3.93 -14.70
C SER A 87 -2.93 3.63 -13.21
N SER A 88 -1.83 3.73 -12.50
CA SER A 88 -1.79 3.77 -11.05
C SER A 88 -0.57 4.54 -10.58
N THR A 89 -0.72 5.26 -9.49
CA THR A 89 0.37 5.97 -8.82
C THR A 89 0.43 5.53 -7.38
N ASP A 90 1.65 5.31 -6.88
CA ASP A 90 1.91 5.09 -5.46
C ASP A 90 2.97 6.11 -4.97
N LYS A 91 3.55 5.90 -3.81
CA LYS A 91 4.53 6.82 -3.22
C LYS A 91 5.77 7.03 -4.09
N GLU A 92 6.37 5.95 -4.62
CA GLU A 92 7.65 6.01 -5.33
C GLU A 92 7.58 5.65 -6.81
N VAL A 93 6.46 5.09 -7.27
CA VAL A 93 6.31 4.66 -8.66
C VAL A 93 4.96 5.07 -9.23
N SER A 94 4.95 5.29 -10.54
CA SER A 94 3.73 5.31 -11.34
C SER A 94 3.78 4.24 -12.42
N ILE A 95 2.64 3.63 -12.70
CA ILE A 95 2.51 2.49 -13.62
C ILE A 95 1.48 2.84 -14.69
N ILE A 96 1.82 2.54 -15.94
CA ILE A 96 0.88 2.51 -17.04
C ILE A 96 0.83 1.08 -17.56
N SER A 97 -0.37 0.51 -17.60
CA SER A 97 -0.59 -0.89 -17.97
C SER A 97 -1.50 -0.99 -19.20
N PHE A 98 -1.16 -1.93 -20.09
CA PHE A 98 -1.92 -2.22 -21.30
C PHE A 98 -2.11 -3.73 -21.44
N GLN A 99 -3.28 -4.16 -21.88
CA GLN A 99 -3.56 -5.55 -22.20
C GLN A 99 -4.31 -5.65 -23.51
N VAL A 100 -3.94 -6.65 -24.32
CA VAL A 100 -4.54 -6.86 -25.63
C VAL A 100 -4.40 -8.32 -26.07
N PRO A 101 -5.38 -8.91 -26.81
CA PRO A 101 -5.19 -10.17 -27.52
C PRO A 101 -4.05 -10.08 -28.54
N THR A 102 -3.22 -11.12 -28.65
CA THR A 102 -2.00 -11.15 -29.46
C THR A 102 -2.22 -10.70 -30.90
N GLN A 103 -3.34 -11.09 -31.51
CA GLN A 103 -3.68 -10.74 -32.91
C GLN A 103 -3.81 -9.23 -33.15
N TYR A 104 -4.07 -8.43 -32.12
CA TYR A 104 -4.20 -6.98 -32.21
C TYR A 104 -2.98 -6.23 -31.64
N LEU A 105 -1.95 -6.94 -31.16
CA LEU A 105 -0.81 -6.34 -30.46
C LEU A 105 -0.15 -5.21 -31.25
N ASP A 106 0.27 -5.47 -32.49
CA ASP A 106 0.96 -4.49 -33.32
C ASP A 106 0.09 -3.26 -33.61
N GLN A 107 -1.19 -3.50 -33.91
CA GLN A 107 -2.14 -2.44 -34.21
C GLN A 107 -2.42 -1.58 -32.99
N PHE A 108 -2.67 -2.19 -31.83
CA PHE A 108 -2.91 -1.51 -30.57
C PHE A 108 -1.66 -0.74 -30.12
N TYR A 109 -0.50 -1.36 -30.19
CA TYR A 109 0.75 -0.73 -29.82
C TYR A 109 1.03 0.51 -30.64
N ASN A 110 0.98 0.39 -31.97
CA ASN A 110 1.34 1.49 -32.86
C ASN A 110 0.34 2.65 -32.84
N LYS A 111 -0.97 2.35 -32.75
CA LYS A 111 -2.02 3.37 -32.82
C LYS A 111 -2.35 3.99 -31.47
N VAL A 112 -2.09 3.29 -30.36
CA VAL A 112 -2.51 3.73 -29.03
C VAL A 112 -1.33 3.82 -28.08
N VAL A 113 -0.69 2.70 -27.71
CA VAL A 113 0.32 2.66 -26.63
C VAL A 113 1.46 3.64 -26.88
N ARG A 114 2.09 3.51 -28.07
CA ARG A 114 3.20 4.37 -28.48
C ARG A 114 2.82 5.85 -28.53
N GLU A 115 1.66 6.15 -29.09
CA GLU A 115 1.19 7.54 -29.22
C GLU A 115 0.83 8.16 -27.86
N LEU A 116 0.23 7.41 -26.93
CA LEU A 116 -0.05 7.88 -25.58
C LEU A 116 1.24 8.21 -24.81
N LEU A 117 2.28 7.37 -24.98
CA LEU A 117 3.55 7.56 -24.28
C LEU A 117 4.41 8.68 -24.87
N LEU A 118 4.39 8.88 -26.20
CA LEU A 118 5.26 9.85 -26.88
C LEU A 118 4.57 11.17 -27.22
N HIS A 119 3.25 11.15 -27.43
CA HIS A 119 2.47 12.29 -27.92
C HIS A 119 1.13 12.45 -27.18
N PRO A 120 1.13 12.46 -25.82
CA PRO A 120 -0.11 12.65 -25.05
C PRO A 120 -0.69 14.05 -25.33
N SER A 121 -2.03 14.17 -25.38
CA SER A 121 -2.68 15.43 -25.73
C SER A 121 -2.67 16.45 -24.59
N PHE A 122 -2.75 16.02 -23.34
CA PHE A 122 -3.01 16.86 -22.18
C PHE A 122 -4.19 17.82 -22.43
N SER A 123 -5.30 17.28 -22.95
CA SER A 123 -6.46 18.12 -23.27
C SER A 123 -7.01 18.76 -21.99
N LYS A 124 -7.36 20.06 -22.09
CA LYS A 124 -7.85 20.80 -20.92
C LYS A 124 -9.15 20.20 -20.37
N SER A 125 -10.05 19.75 -21.24
CA SER A 125 -11.33 19.17 -20.83
C SER A 125 -11.15 17.86 -20.06
N ASP A 126 -10.22 16.99 -20.46
CA ASP A 126 -9.92 15.77 -19.74
C ASP A 126 -9.18 16.06 -18.43
N PHE A 127 -8.26 17.03 -18.45
CA PHE A 127 -7.61 17.51 -17.23
C PHE A 127 -8.62 18.00 -16.20
N ASP A 128 -9.54 18.89 -16.59
CA ASP A 128 -10.55 19.44 -15.67
C ASP A 128 -11.44 18.33 -15.08
N ARG A 129 -11.81 17.35 -15.90
CA ARG A 129 -12.57 16.16 -15.44
C ARG A 129 -11.80 15.33 -14.43
N LEU A 130 -10.54 15.01 -14.70
CA LEU A 130 -9.69 14.22 -13.82
C LEU A 130 -9.38 14.96 -12.53
N LEU A 131 -9.08 16.27 -12.63
CA LEU A 131 -8.85 17.12 -11.47
C LEU A 131 -10.07 17.19 -10.56
N SER A 132 -11.27 17.35 -11.14
CA SER A 132 -12.52 17.34 -10.37
C SER A 132 -12.75 16.00 -9.63
N ASN A 133 -12.43 14.88 -10.27
CA ASN A 133 -12.50 13.57 -9.60
C ASN A 133 -11.51 13.47 -8.43
N GLN A 134 -10.28 13.94 -8.62
CA GLN A 134 -9.25 13.94 -7.59
C GLN A 134 -9.59 14.88 -6.43
N GLN A 135 -10.14 16.07 -6.71
CA GLN A 135 -10.68 16.99 -5.70
C GLN A 135 -11.79 16.34 -4.88
N ASN A 136 -12.78 15.74 -5.54
CA ASN A 136 -13.86 15.05 -4.86
C ASN A 136 -13.33 13.90 -3.97
N TYR A 137 -12.29 13.18 -4.42
CA TYR A 137 -11.68 12.13 -3.64
C TYR A 137 -11.07 12.67 -2.33
N VAL A 138 -10.20 13.67 -2.42
CA VAL A 138 -9.50 14.21 -1.23
C VAL A 138 -10.41 15.01 -0.30
N GLU A 139 -11.48 15.61 -0.82
CA GLU A 139 -12.40 16.42 -0.02
C GLU A 139 -13.52 15.60 0.61
N GLN A 140 -14.01 14.55 -0.06
CA GLN A 140 -15.20 13.82 0.32
C GLN A 140 -14.98 12.30 0.46
N VAL A 141 -14.55 11.65 -0.63
CA VAL A 141 -14.58 10.18 -0.72
C VAL A 141 -13.71 9.51 0.33
N ILE A 142 -12.50 10.02 0.56
CA ILE A 142 -11.57 9.45 1.56
C ILE A 142 -12.18 9.38 2.97
N ARG A 143 -13.01 10.37 3.34
CA ARG A 143 -13.61 10.45 4.67
C ARG A 143 -14.95 9.69 4.76
N GLN A 144 -15.58 9.36 3.64
CA GLN A 144 -16.95 8.84 3.62
C GLN A 144 -17.06 7.38 3.18
N SER A 145 -16.12 6.88 2.36
CA SER A 145 -16.25 5.56 1.75
C SER A 145 -15.96 4.41 2.71
N SER A 146 -14.95 4.54 3.58
CA SER A 146 -14.55 3.50 4.52
C SER A 146 -13.74 4.07 5.66
N ASP A 147 -14.22 3.90 6.90
CA ASP A 147 -13.50 4.32 8.09
C ASP A 147 -12.18 3.54 8.27
N GLU A 148 -12.14 2.31 7.79
CA GLU A 148 -10.94 1.46 7.80
C GLU A 148 -9.84 2.03 6.90
N GLU A 149 -10.16 2.34 5.64
CA GLU A 149 -9.19 2.90 4.68
C GLU A 149 -8.78 4.32 5.09
N TYR A 150 -9.73 5.09 5.58
CA TYR A 150 -9.45 6.41 6.13
C TYR A 150 -8.45 6.35 7.28
N GLY A 151 -8.68 5.46 8.24
CA GLY A 151 -7.78 5.26 9.38
C GLY A 151 -6.37 4.83 8.98
N LYS A 152 -6.24 3.93 7.99
CA LYS A 152 -4.93 3.49 7.46
C LYS A 152 -4.16 4.63 6.78
N LYS A 153 -4.85 5.38 5.90
CA LYS A 153 -4.22 6.51 5.20
C LYS A 153 -3.82 7.61 6.18
N TYR A 154 -4.63 7.86 7.21
CA TYR A 154 -4.32 8.85 8.22
C TYR A 154 -3.19 8.38 9.15
N LEU A 155 -3.14 7.10 9.51
CA LEU A 155 -1.99 6.52 10.23
C LEU A 155 -0.68 6.70 9.45
N GLU A 156 -0.69 6.43 8.14
CA GLU A 156 0.49 6.64 7.29
C GLU A 156 0.93 8.12 7.32
N ALA A 157 -0.01 9.06 7.23
CA ALA A 157 0.29 10.49 7.30
C ALA A 157 0.91 10.90 8.65
N VAL A 158 0.44 10.32 9.75
CA VAL A 158 0.99 10.55 11.10
C VAL A 158 2.39 9.95 11.24
N LEU A 159 2.57 8.68 10.88
CA LEU A 159 3.85 7.96 11.01
C LEU A 159 4.97 8.60 10.18
N PHE A 160 4.64 9.13 9.00
CA PHE A 160 5.60 9.74 8.08
C PHE A 160 5.59 11.27 8.11
N SER A 161 4.99 11.87 9.15
CA SER A 161 4.91 13.32 9.28
C SER A 161 6.27 14.00 9.08
N GLY A 162 6.28 15.09 8.29
CA GLY A 162 7.51 15.80 7.93
C GLY A 162 8.32 15.17 6.78
N THR A 163 7.84 14.10 6.19
CA THR A 163 8.45 13.47 4.99
C THR A 163 7.48 13.51 3.80
N PRO A 164 7.95 13.34 2.56
CA PRO A 164 7.07 13.25 1.39
C PRO A 164 6.07 12.08 1.43
N TYR A 165 6.32 11.05 2.25
CA TYR A 165 5.40 9.94 2.44
C TYR A 165 4.13 10.27 3.23
N ALA A 166 4.14 11.36 4.00
CA ALA A 166 2.97 11.78 4.77
C ALA A 166 1.77 12.19 3.90
N GLN A 167 2.03 12.67 2.69
CA GLN A 167 0.99 13.14 1.78
C GLN A 167 0.20 11.99 1.16
N LEU A 168 -1.09 12.17 0.95
CA LEU A 168 -1.85 11.26 0.10
C LEU A 168 -1.26 11.25 -1.31
N VAL A 169 -1.38 10.12 -1.99
CA VAL A 169 -0.97 9.99 -3.40
C VAL A 169 -1.75 10.97 -4.28
N GLU A 170 -3.01 11.15 -3.97
CA GLU A 170 -3.92 12.07 -4.66
C GLU A 170 -3.75 13.53 -4.22
N GLY A 171 -2.85 13.81 -3.27
CA GLY A 171 -2.64 15.13 -2.70
C GLY A 171 -3.60 15.48 -1.57
N ASN A 172 -3.69 16.77 -1.27
CA ASN A 172 -4.59 17.31 -0.24
C ASN A 172 -5.52 18.38 -0.85
N ALA A 173 -6.52 18.82 -0.09
CA ALA A 173 -7.51 19.76 -0.59
C ALA A 173 -6.88 21.07 -1.12
N ALA A 174 -5.87 21.62 -0.46
CA ALA A 174 -5.21 22.85 -0.87
C ALA A 174 -4.35 22.67 -2.14
N SER A 175 -3.54 21.60 -2.18
CA SER A 175 -2.60 21.38 -3.29
C SER A 175 -3.31 21.05 -4.59
N VAL A 176 -4.36 20.21 -4.55
CA VAL A 176 -5.09 19.78 -5.76
C VAL A 176 -5.74 20.97 -6.46
N HIS A 177 -6.30 21.94 -5.73
CA HIS A 177 -6.84 23.16 -6.30
C HIS A 177 -5.79 24.03 -7.02
N SER A 178 -4.52 23.88 -6.68
CA SER A 178 -3.42 24.65 -7.26
C SER A 178 -2.83 24.06 -8.54
N ILE A 179 -3.08 22.77 -8.83
CA ILE A 179 -2.50 22.06 -9.97
C ILE A 179 -3.08 22.58 -11.29
N THR A 180 -2.21 22.77 -12.27
CA THR A 180 -2.60 23.20 -13.63
C THR A 180 -2.20 22.16 -14.68
N VAL A 181 -2.82 22.23 -15.85
CA VAL A 181 -2.45 21.35 -16.97
C VAL A 181 -1.00 21.56 -17.41
N ASP A 182 -0.46 22.75 -17.25
CA ASP A 182 0.94 23.05 -17.59
C ASP A 182 1.91 22.47 -16.56
N ASP A 183 1.51 22.37 -15.28
CA ASP A 183 2.27 21.61 -14.27
C ASP A 183 2.35 20.14 -14.68
N ALA A 184 1.23 19.52 -15.08
CA ALA A 184 1.19 18.13 -15.53
C ALA A 184 2.07 17.89 -16.78
N LYS A 185 2.06 18.80 -17.77
CA LYS A 185 2.95 18.72 -18.95
C LYS A 185 4.43 18.79 -18.56
N LYS A 186 4.80 19.72 -17.68
CA LYS A 186 6.19 19.86 -17.19
C LYS A 186 6.62 18.63 -16.40
N HIS A 187 5.73 18.10 -15.57
CA HIS A 187 5.98 16.90 -14.78
C HIS A 187 6.20 15.67 -15.68
N TYR A 188 5.35 15.50 -16.71
CA TYR A 188 5.54 14.47 -17.72
C TYR A 188 6.92 14.58 -18.40
N GLN A 189 7.29 15.76 -18.89
CA GLN A 189 8.57 15.97 -19.56
C GLN A 189 9.79 15.66 -18.67
N SER A 190 9.66 15.90 -17.36
CA SER A 190 10.74 15.77 -16.38
C SER A 190 10.90 14.35 -15.84
N PHE A 191 9.82 13.59 -15.70
CA PHE A 191 9.84 12.31 -14.96
C PHE A 191 9.49 11.10 -15.82
N TYR A 192 8.69 11.24 -16.91
CA TYR A 192 8.35 10.10 -17.77
C TYR A 192 9.39 9.96 -18.88
N THR A 193 10.59 9.58 -18.49
CA THR A 193 11.82 9.65 -19.31
C THR A 193 12.38 8.24 -19.58
N ASN A 194 13.20 8.11 -20.60
CA ASN A 194 13.84 6.84 -20.95
C ASN A 194 14.79 6.32 -19.87
N SER A 195 15.40 7.21 -19.09
CA SER A 195 16.31 6.83 -18.00
C SER A 195 15.59 6.48 -16.69
N ASN A 196 14.26 6.69 -16.62
CA ASN A 196 13.45 6.54 -15.40
C ASN A 196 12.39 5.44 -15.50
N VAL A 197 12.36 4.68 -16.58
CA VAL A 197 11.34 3.66 -16.82
C VAL A 197 11.92 2.25 -16.81
N LEU A 198 11.22 1.35 -16.12
CA LEU A 198 11.35 -0.09 -16.26
C LEU A 198 10.15 -0.60 -17.06
N VAL A 199 10.40 -1.34 -18.13
CA VAL A 199 9.33 -1.89 -18.96
C VAL A 199 9.20 -3.39 -18.74
N GLY A 200 7.98 -3.86 -18.63
CA GLY A 200 7.65 -5.27 -18.54
C GLY A 200 6.72 -5.72 -19.66
N ILE A 201 6.95 -6.92 -20.18
CA ILE A 201 6.09 -7.58 -21.15
C ILE A 201 5.84 -9.03 -20.77
N ALA A 202 4.58 -9.46 -20.77
CA ALA A 202 4.19 -10.86 -20.54
C ALA A 202 3.20 -11.33 -21.62
N GLY A 203 3.31 -12.59 -22.01
CA GLY A 203 2.35 -13.22 -22.92
C GLY A 203 2.96 -13.73 -24.21
N ASP A 204 2.17 -13.69 -25.30
CA ASP A 204 2.50 -14.24 -26.59
C ASP A 204 2.96 -13.13 -27.56
N TYR A 205 4.24 -12.86 -27.56
CA TYR A 205 4.89 -11.80 -28.35
C TYR A 205 6.16 -12.32 -29.05
N THR A 206 6.62 -11.60 -30.06
CA THR A 206 7.82 -11.95 -30.82
C THR A 206 9.08 -11.23 -30.32
N PRO A 207 10.29 -11.76 -30.52
CA PRO A 207 11.53 -11.03 -30.26
C PRO A 207 11.65 -9.72 -31.03
N ALA A 208 11.12 -9.66 -32.27
CA ALA A 208 11.07 -8.45 -33.08
C ALA A 208 10.24 -7.35 -32.40
N PHE A 209 9.12 -7.71 -31.76
CA PHE A 209 8.31 -6.76 -30.99
C PHE A 209 9.10 -6.18 -29.79
N VAL A 210 9.87 -7.01 -29.09
CA VAL A 210 10.74 -6.53 -27.98
C VAL A 210 11.80 -5.55 -28.48
N THR A 211 12.40 -5.82 -29.64
CA THR A 211 13.37 -4.90 -30.26
C THR A 211 12.73 -3.54 -30.59
N LYS A 212 11.53 -3.59 -31.18
CA LYS A 212 10.74 -2.37 -31.44
C LYS A 212 10.39 -1.62 -30.16
N LEU A 213 9.93 -2.33 -29.14
CA LEU A 213 9.59 -1.77 -27.83
C LEU A 213 10.78 -1.02 -27.22
N LYS A 214 11.98 -1.60 -27.25
CA LYS A 214 13.23 -0.95 -26.79
C LYS A 214 13.53 0.33 -27.56
N ALA A 215 13.42 0.29 -28.88
CA ALA A 215 13.67 1.45 -29.73
C ALA A 215 12.71 2.59 -29.40
N ASP A 216 11.41 2.29 -29.27
CA ASP A 216 10.39 3.30 -28.99
C ASP A 216 10.52 3.89 -27.56
N VAL A 217 10.88 3.09 -26.57
CA VAL A 217 11.18 3.60 -25.21
C VAL A 217 12.38 4.56 -25.22
N GLY A 218 13.37 4.31 -26.07
CA GLY A 218 14.50 5.22 -26.30
C GLY A 218 14.09 6.61 -26.81
N LEU A 219 12.89 6.76 -27.38
CA LEU A 219 12.36 8.04 -27.87
C LEU A 219 11.70 8.89 -26.76
N LEU A 220 11.49 8.34 -25.57
CA LEU A 220 11.08 9.14 -24.42
C LEU A 220 12.12 10.22 -24.10
N SER A 221 11.72 11.24 -23.35
CA SER A 221 12.63 12.32 -22.93
C SER A 221 13.95 11.76 -22.39
N PRO A 222 15.11 12.25 -22.83
CA PRO A 222 16.42 11.79 -22.35
C PRO A 222 16.84 12.41 -21.01
N ILE A 223 16.00 13.26 -20.42
CA ILE A 223 16.27 13.92 -19.14
C ILE A 223 16.43 12.84 -18.06
N LYS A 224 17.45 12.99 -17.22
CA LYS A 224 17.61 12.19 -16.01
C LYS A 224 16.94 12.90 -14.85
N PRO A 225 15.82 12.36 -14.32
CA PRO A 225 15.12 13.00 -13.21
C PRO A 225 15.98 13.07 -11.95
N LYS A 226 15.81 14.13 -11.18
CA LYS A 226 16.35 14.21 -9.83
C LYS A 226 15.30 13.67 -8.87
N LEU A 227 15.50 12.45 -8.41
CA LEU A 227 14.63 11.83 -7.41
C LEU A 227 14.97 12.34 -6.01
N PRO A 228 13.98 12.48 -5.10
CA PRO A 228 14.24 12.85 -3.72
C PRO A 228 15.02 11.76 -2.98
N VAL A 229 15.84 12.17 -2.02
CA VAL A 229 16.42 11.25 -1.06
C VAL A 229 15.40 11.01 0.04
N LEU A 230 14.95 9.76 0.17
CA LEU A 230 13.96 9.37 1.15
C LEU A 230 14.67 8.89 2.43
N THR A 231 14.23 9.39 3.56
CA THR A 231 14.77 9.01 4.87
C THR A 231 13.65 8.46 5.74
N MET A 232 13.97 7.40 6.49
CA MET A 232 13.03 6.84 7.46
C MET A 232 12.68 7.89 8.52
N PRO A 233 11.41 8.10 8.88
CA PRO A 233 11.04 9.00 9.95
C PRO A 233 11.56 8.48 11.30
N ALA A 234 11.63 9.36 12.28
CA ALA A 234 11.95 8.98 13.66
C ALA A 234 10.87 8.03 14.21
N GLN A 235 11.29 7.12 15.07
CA GLN A 235 10.34 6.27 15.80
C GLN A 235 9.45 7.13 16.72
N PRO A 236 8.16 6.81 16.88
CA PRO A 236 7.32 7.39 17.91
C PRO A 236 7.98 7.28 19.29
N LYS A 237 7.72 8.24 20.17
CA LYS A 237 8.22 8.21 21.55
C LYS A 237 7.06 7.90 22.48
N GLY A 238 6.92 6.64 22.90
CA GLY A 238 5.75 6.16 23.63
C GLY A 238 4.55 5.93 22.72
N ILE A 239 3.40 5.66 23.29
CA ILE A 239 2.13 5.47 22.57
C ILE A 239 1.42 6.81 22.45
N SER A 240 1.16 7.27 21.22
CA SER A 240 0.35 8.45 20.95
C SER A 240 -0.94 8.04 20.25
N VAL A 241 -2.06 8.64 20.62
CA VAL A 241 -3.37 8.32 20.04
C VAL A 241 -3.99 9.58 19.44
N GLU A 242 -4.39 9.47 18.17
CA GLU A 242 -5.21 10.48 17.50
C GLU A 242 -6.61 9.92 17.23
N ILE A 243 -7.62 10.48 17.89
CA ILE A 243 -9.02 10.12 17.70
C ILE A 243 -9.62 11.06 16.68
N VAL A 244 -9.96 10.54 15.52
CA VAL A 244 -10.67 11.28 14.48
C VAL A 244 -12.17 11.20 14.76
N SER A 245 -12.73 12.30 15.23
CA SER A 245 -14.16 12.46 15.51
C SER A 245 -14.93 12.65 14.20
N LYS A 246 -15.79 11.69 13.88
CA LYS A 246 -16.58 11.64 12.63
C LYS A 246 -18.05 11.45 12.96
N LYS A 247 -18.88 12.42 12.57
CA LYS A 247 -20.33 12.34 12.76
C LYS A 247 -20.92 11.15 12.01
N GLY A 248 -21.62 10.27 12.73
CA GLY A 248 -22.35 9.15 12.15
C GLY A 248 -21.49 7.93 11.86
N ALA A 249 -20.25 7.83 12.36
CA ALA A 249 -19.48 6.61 12.30
C ALA A 249 -20.22 5.47 13.03
N LEU A 250 -20.35 4.32 12.38
CA LEU A 250 -21.12 3.18 12.91
C LEU A 250 -20.32 2.35 13.93
N GLY A 251 -19.01 2.51 13.96
CA GLY A 251 -18.09 1.82 14.85
C GLY A 251 -16.80 2.60 15.02
N SER A 252 -15.88 2.04 15.80
CA SER A 252 -14.53 2.59 15.98
C SER A 252 -13.53 1.74 15.20
N ALA A 253 -13.02 2.26 14.07
CA ALA A 253 -11.96 1.64 13.30
C ALA A 253 -10.60 2.05 13.88
N VAL A 254 -9.71 1.08 14.15
CA VAL A 254 -8.40 1.34 14.75
C VAL A 254 -7.30 0.95 13.78
N SER A 255 -6.35 1.86 13.58
CA SER A 255 -5.09 1.61 12.88
C SER A 255 -3.95 2.02 13.78
N ALA A 256 -3.05 1.10 14.11
CA ALA A 256 -1.90 1.35 14.98
C ALA A 256 -0.62 0.88 14.29
N GLY A 257 0.52 1.54 14.53
CA GLY A 257 1.76 1.13 13.90
C GLY A 257 2.97 1.98 14.25
N PHE A 258 4.10 1.62 13.65
CA PHE A 258 5.37 2.33 13.76
C PHE A 258 6.24 2.11 12.51
N PRO A 259 7.12 3.07 12.15
CA PRO A 259 8.04 2.91 11.03
C PRO A 259 8.98 1.71 11.22
N MET A 260 9.25 0.97 10.15
CA MET A 260 10.06 -0.24 10.20
C MET A 260 11.05 -0.29 9.04
N ASN A 261 12.35 -0.39 9.35
CA ASN A 261 13.40 -0.48 8.33
C ASN A 261 13.59 -1.92 7.83
N LEU A 262 12.56 -2.49 7.26
CA LEU A 262 12.55 -3.81 6.65
C LEU A 262 11.71 -3.78 5.38
N THR A 263 12.28 -4.20 4.26
CA THR A 263 11.60 -4.37 2.98
C THR A 263 11.93 -5.73 2.38
N ARG A 264 11.27 -6.09 1.29
CA ARG A 264 11.55 -7.33 0.54
C ARG A 264 12.98 -7.43 -0.01
N SER A 265 13.78 -6.37 0.07
CA SER A 265 15.22 -6.41 -0.24
C SER A 265 16.02 -7.29 0.72
N LYS A 266 15.54 -7.50 1.96
CA LYS A 266 16.19 -8.30 3.00
C LYS A 266 15.54 -9.66 3.19
N ASN A 267 16.32 -10.68 3.50
CA ASN A 267 15.81 -12.04 3.74
C ASN A 267 14.96 -12.14 5.01
N ASP A 268 15.24 -11.32 6.03
CA ASP A 268 14.47 -11.25 7.28
C ASP A 268 12.98 -10.94 7.04
N PHE A 269 12.66 -10.34 5.87
CA PHE A 269 11.27 -10.09 5.50
C PHE A 269 10.45 -11.39 5.47
N ALA A 270 11.01 -12.49 4.94
CA ALA A 270 10.34 -13.79 4.93
C ALA A 270 10.14 -14.34 6.34
N ALA A 271 11.09 -14.14 7.25
CA ALA A 271 10.97 -14.55 8.65
C ALA A 271 9.86 -13.78 9.36
N LEU A 272 9.84 -12.46 9.22
CA LEU A 272 8.80 -11.63 9.82
C LEU A 272 7.42 -11.86 9.17
N MET A 273 7.37 -12.25 7.90
CA MET A 273 6.15 -12.61 7.20
C MET A 273 5.45 -13.83 7.84
N VAL A 274 6.22 -14.83 8.32
CA VAL A 274 5.67 -15.98 9.07
C VAL A 274 5.02 -15.51 10.37
N ALA A 275 5.72 -14.69 11.16
CA ALA A 275 5.19 -14.17 12.42
C ALA A 275 3.93 -13.31 12.20
N ASN A 276 3.95 -12.49 11.15
CA ASN A 276 2.82 -11.62 10.79
C ASN A 276 1.60 -12.42 10.33
N SER A 277 1.80 -13.48 9.56
CA SER A 277 0.73 -14.40 9.14
C SER A 277 0.07 -15.07 10.35
N TRP A 278 0.86 -15.56 11.31
CA TRP A 278 0.32 -16.15 12.52
C TRP A 278 -0.45 -15.14 13.37
N LEU A 279 0.08 -13.92 13.55
CA LEU A 279 -0.54 -12.91 14.40
C LEU A 279 -1.84 -12.37 13.78
N GLY A 280 -1.84 -11.99 12.51
CA GLY A 280 -2.96 -11.27 11.91
C GLY A 280 -3.11 -11.46 10.40
N GLU A 281 -3.03 -12.71 9.87
CA GLU A 281 -3.28 -12.96 8.44
C GLU A 281 -4.66 -12.50 8.01
N HIS A 282 -4.71 -11.78 6.91
CA HIS A 282 -5.94 -11.18 6.40
C HIS A 282 -7.02 -12.23 6.11
N ARG A 283 -8.17 -12.10 6.76
CA ARG A 283 -9.36 -12.96 6.60
C ARG A 283 -9.12 -14.46 6.80
N LYS A 284 -8.18 -14.82 7.67
CA LYS A 284 -7.91 -16.22 8.02
C LYS A 284 -8.28 -16.49 9.47
N SER A 285 -9.17 -17.45 9.68
CA SER A 285 -9.70 -17.80 10.99
C SER A 285 -8.66 -18.36 11.96
N TYR A 286 -7.54 -18.87 11.46
CA TYR A 286 -6.46 -19.37 12.30
C TYR A 286 -5.56 -18.25 12.87
N SER A 287 -5.60 -17.04 12.33
CA SER A 287 -4.75 -15.95 12.82
C SER A 287 -5.14 -15.53 14.24
N ARG A 288 -4.15 -15.18 15.03
CA ARG A 288 -4.31 -15.00 16.47
C ARG A 288 -5.29 -13.89 16.84
N LEU A 289 -5.18 -12.72 16.19
CA LEU A 289 -6.09 -11.59 16.45
C LEU A 289 -7.52 -11.92 16.04
N TYR A 290 -7.71 -12.59 14.90
CA TYR A 290 -9.02 -13.02 14.45
C TYR A 290 -9.69 -13.96 15.48
N GLN A 291 -8.96 -14.95 16.00
CA GLN A 291 -9.46 -15.86 17.03
C GLN A 291 -9.83 -15.13 18.32
N LYS A 292 -8.98 -14.18 18.77
CA LYS A 292 -9.15 -13.50 20.04
C LYS A 292 -10.25 -12.42 20.02
N ILE A 293 -10.36 -11.67 18.95
CA ILE A 293 -11.24 -10.51 18.86
C ILE A 293 -12.56 -10.90 18.18
N ARG A 294 -12.50 -11.53 17.01
CA ARG A 294 -13.70 -11.88 16.26
C ARG A 294 -14.34 -13.18 16.74
N GLU A 295 -13.65 -14.31 16.71
CA GLU A 295 -14.29 -15.61 17.01
C GLU A 295 -14.71 -15.73 18.46
N ALA A 296 -13.80 -15.42 19.38
CA ALA A 296 -14.09 -15.57 20.81
C ALA A 296 -15.07 -14.53 21.35
N ARG A 297 -15.15 -13.33 20.73
CA ARG A 297 -15.87 -12.18 21.31
C ARG A 297 -16.89 -11.51 20.39
N SER A 298 -16.93 -11.87 19.13
CA SER A 298 -17.83 -11.30 18.12
C SER A 298 -17.78 -9.76 18.02
N MET A 299 -16.59 -9.16 18.26
CA MET A 299 -16.47 -7.71 18.35
C MET A 299 -16.57 -7.02 16.99
N ASN A 300 -16.11 -7.69 15.92
CA ASN A 300 -16.07 -7.14 14.56
C ASN A 300 -15.95 -8.26 13.51
N TYR A 301 -15.56 -7.91 12.26
CA TYR A 301 -15.41 -8.85 11.15
C TYR A 301 -13.96 -9.26 10.85
N GLY A 302 -12.98 -8.79 11.61
CA GLY A 302 -11.60 -9.21 11.47
C GLY A 302 -10.59 -8.20 11.96
N ASP A 303 -9.41 -8.72 12.29
CA ASP A 303 -8.31 -8.00 12.90
C ASP A 303 -7.02 -8.52 12.31
N TYR A 304 -6.19 -7.60 11.80
CA TYR A 304 -5.10 -7.94 10.92
C TYR A 304 -3.81 -7.21 11.30
N THR A 305 -2.68 -7.79 10.87
CA THR A 305 -1.38 -7.13 10.94
C THR A 305 -0.71 -7.13 9.57
N TYR A 306 0.08 -6.10 9.32
CA TYR A 306 0.87 -5.97 8.10
C TYR A 306 2.28 -5.53 8.44
N ILE A 307 3.23 -6.01 7.67
CA ILE A 307 4.65 -5.66 7.75
C ILE A 307 5.11 -4.82 6.58
N GLU A 308 4.18 -4.38 5.77
CA GLU A 308 4.35 -3.36 4.74
C GLU A 308 3.00 -2.70 4.46
N TRP A 309 3.03 -1.62 3.71
CA TRP A 309 1.83 -0.92 3.30
C TRP A 309 0.78 -1.85 2.68
N TYR A 310 -0.50 -1.58 2.98
CA TYR A 310 -1.61 -2.35 2.44
C TYR A 310 -2.87 -1.49 2.30
N ASP A 311 -3.50 -1.51 1.13
CA ASP A 311 -4.69 -0.73 0.80
C ASP A 311 -5.88 -1.63 0.43
N ASN A 312 -7.08 -1.07 0.51
CA ASN A 312 -8.32 -1.66 0.01
C ASN A 312 -8.70 -3.04 0.57
N GLY A 313 -8.36 -3.33 1.83
CA GLY A 313 -8.82 -4.52 2.51
C GLY A 313 -8.72 -5.79 1.68
N GLY A 314 -7.67 -5.92 0.88
CA GLY A 314 -7.45 -7.04 -0.04
C GLY A 314 -7.51 -8.40 0.64
N SER A 315 -7.41 -9.44 -0.15
CA SER A 315 -7.45 -10.82 0.34
C SER A 315 -6.08 -11.44 0.59
N ASN A 316 -5.00 -10.68 0.36
CA ASN A 316 -3.63 -11.15 0.37
C ASN A 316 -2.80 -10.39 1.41
N MET A 317 -1.72 -11.01 1.88
CA MET A 317 -0.74 -10.41 2.80
C MET A 317 0.18 -9.39 2.13
N LEU A 318 0.36 -9.49 0.82
CA LEU A 318 1.21 -8.58 0.06
C LEU A 318 0.39 -7.48 -0.59
N PRO A 319 0.93 -6.26 -0.69
CA PRO A 319 0.37 -5.21 -1.52
C PRO A 319 0.20 -5.68 -2.96
N PRO A 320 -0.73 -5.09 -3.72
CA PRO A 320 -0.82 -5.36 -5.15
C PRO A 320 0.50 -5.06 -5.84
N SER A 321 0.83 -5.83 -6.89
CA SER A 321 2.03 -5.56 -7.66
C SER A 321 1.96 -4.19 -8.34
N GLY A 322 3.09 -3.48 -8.36
CA GLY A 322 3.19 -2.13 -8.89
C GLY A 322 3.18 -1.03 -7.81
N THR A 323 3.37 -1.42 -6.57
CA THR A 323 3.43 -0.50 -5.43
C THR A 323 4.65 -0.76 -4.54
N PRO A 324 5.86 -0.97 -5.11
CA PRO A 324 7.04 -1.17 -4.29
C PRO A 324 7.44 0.12 -3.59
N ARG A 325 7.91 0.01 -2.35
CA ARG A 325 8.31 1.15 -1.51
C ARG A 325 9.64 0.89 -0.82
N SER A 326 10.49 1.91 -0.71
CA SER A 326 11.77 1.84 0.02
C SER A 326 11.61 2.12 1.51
N LEU A 327 10.60 2.90 1.90
CA LEU A 327 10.24 3.13 3.29
C LEU A 327 9.02 2.30 3.68
N ASN A 328 9.05 1.77 4.90
CA ASN A 328 8.05 0.80 5.32
C ASN A 328 7.63 1.00 6.79
N TYR A 329 6.53 0.37 7.18
CA TYR A 329 6.02 0.37 8.55
C TYR A 329 5.29 -0.93 8.85
N THR A 330 5.20 -1.27 10.13
CA THR A 330 4.30 -2.31 10.61
C THR A 330 2.99 -1.69 11.07
N SER A 331 1.89 -2.39 10.86
CA SER A 331 0.59 -1.93 11.34
C SER A 331 -0.27 -3.05 11.90
N ILE A 332 -1.10 -2.69 12.89
CA ILE A 332 -2.23 -3.46 13.38
C ILE A 332 -3.49 -2.74 12.89
N TRP A 333 -4.39 -3.47 12.29
CA TRP A 333 -5.63 -2.96 11.78
C TRP A 333 -6.81 -3.73 12.40
N LEU A 334 -7.60 -3.05 13.23
CA LEU A 334 -8.81 -3.59 13.82
C LEU A 334 -10.00 -2.99 13.05
N ARG A 335 -10.79 -3.83 12.43
CA ARG A 335 -12.03 -3.42 11.77
C ARG A 335 -12.97 -2.78 12.79
N PRO A 336 -13.94 -1.95 12.33
CA PRO A 336 -14.79 -1.22 13.25
C PRO A 336 -15.40 -2.12 14.33
N VAL A 337 -15.09 -1.80 15.57
CA VAL A 337 -15.73 -2.38 16.76
C VAL A 337 -16.87 -1.49 17.22
N GLN A 338 -17.82 -2.05 17.95
CA GLN A 338 -19.04 -1.33 18.33
C GLN A 338 -18.74 -0.17 19.28
N THR A 339 -19.37 0.99 19.03
CA THR A 339 -19.39 2.14 19.92
C THR A 339 -20.40 1.93 21.06
N ALA A 340 -20.31 2.72 22.14
CA ALA A 340 -21.31 2.71 23.21
C ALA A 340 -22.71 2.98 22.69
N LYS A 341 -22.86 3.91 21.73
CA LYS A 341 -24.13 4.24 21.10
C LYS A 341 -24.73 3.03 20.35
N GLY A 342 -23.91 2.31 19.60
CA GLY A 342 -24.33 1.09 18.89
C GLY A 342 -24.78 -0.01 19.84
N LEU A 343 -23.99 -0.27 20.91
CA LEU A 343 -24.29 -1.27 21.92
C LEU A 343 -25.59 -0.96 22.69
N LYS A 344 -25.79 0.28 23.12
CA LYS A 344 -27.03 0.73 23.79
C LYS A 344 -28.26 0.57 22.90
N GLY A 345 -28.12 0.86 21.62
CA GLY A 345 -29.22 0.71 20.67
C GLY A 345 -29.66 -0.74 20.43
N GLN A 346 -28.71 -1.69 20.55
CA GLN A 346 -28.98 -3.11 20.40
C GLN A 346 -29.39 -3.81 21.71
N TYR A 347 -28.81 -3.39 22.84
CA TYR A 347 -28.89 -4.07 24.14
C TYR A 347 -29.28 -3.08 25.23
N PRO A 348 -30.57 -3.00 25.62
CA PRO A 348 -31.04 -2.07 26.65
C PRO A 348 -30.34 -2.20 28.00
N GLU A 349 -29.86 -3.41 28.34
CA GLU A 349 -29.10 -3.69 29.54
C GLU A 349 -27.74 -3.00 29.59
N LEU A 350 -27.23 -2.54 28.46
CA LEU A 350 -25.96 -1.81 28.35
C LEU A 350 -26.15 -0.27 28.37
N ASN A 351 -27.29 0.22 28.80
CA ASN A 351 -27.64 1.66 28.75
C ASN A 351 -26.71 2.61 29.52
N THR A 352 -25.92 2.09 30.45
CA THR A 352 -25.01 2.86 31.33
C THR A 352 -23.58 2.96 30.81
N ILE A 353 -23.18 2.17 29.81
CA ILE A 353 -21.80 2.21 29.30
C ILE A 353 -21.49 3.55 28.65
N LYS A 354 -20.27 4.04 28.81
CA LYS A 354 -19.82 5.33 28.22
C LYS A 354 -18.94 5.16 27.01
N ILE A 355 -18.23 4.04 26.91
CA ILE A 355 -17.33 3.69 25.80
C ILE A 355 -17.70 2.31 25.25
N GLY A 356 -17.48 2.11 23.97
CA GLY A 356 -17.62 0.80 23.31
C GLY A 356 -16.37 -0.05 23.45
N HIS A 357 -16.08 -0.85 22.45
CA HIS A 357 -15.06 -1.88 22.51
C HIS A 357 -13.64 -1.43 22.11
N ALA A 358 -13.45 -0.20 21.62
CA ALA A 358 -12.16 0.21 21.03
C ALA A 358 -10.98 0.10 22.00
N HIS A 359 -11.10 0.58 23.24
CA HIS A 359 -10.03 0.51 24.24
C HIS A 359 -9.67 -0.94 24.59
N PHE A 360 -10.68 -1.80 24.75
CA PHE A 360 -10.45 -3.23 25.00
C PHE A 360 -9.75 -3.92 23.81
N ALA A 361 -10.20 -3.64 22.60
CA ALA A 361 -9.63 -4.24 21.38
C ALA A 361 -8.15 -3.85 21.18
N ILE A 362 -7.82 -2.59 21.45
CA ILE A 362 -6.42 -2.10 21.42
C ILE A 362 -5.57 -2.87 22.44
N ARG A 363 -6.05 -2.99 23.69
CA ARG A 363 -5.35 -3.77 24.73
C ARG A 363 -5.13 -5.21 24.33
N MET A 364 -6.15 -5.86 23.78
CA MET A 364 -6.05 -7.24 23.31
C MET A 364 -4.98 -7.38 22.21
N ALA A 365 -5.01 -6.52 21.20
CA ALA A 365 -4.08 -6.59 20.08
C ALA A 365 -2.62 -6.34 20.51
N ILE A 366 -2.38 -5.32 21.34
CA ILE A 366 -1.06 -5.01 21.89
C ILE A 366 -0.56 -6.15 22.80
N SER A 367 -1.44 -6.70 23.64
CA SER A 367 -1.10 -7.83 24.51
C SER A 367 -0.69 -9.07 23.73
N GLU A 368 -1.41 -9.43 22.66
CA GLU A 368 -1.06 -10.60 21.84
C GLU A 368 0.27 -10.37 21.07
N MET A 369 0.51 -9.16 20.55
CA MET A 369 1.79 -8.82 19.94
C MET A 369 2.94 -8.86 20.95
N GLU A 370 2.75 -8.32 22.15
CA GLU A 370 3.77 -8.37 23.21
C GLU A 370 4.08 -9.80 23.66
N LYS A 371 3.04 -10.65 23.81
CA LYS A 371 3.23 -12.08 24.11
C LYS A 371 4.09 -12.76 23.06
N LEU A 372 3.84 -12.47 21.77
CA LEU A 372 4.63 -13.01 20.67
C LEU A 372 6.09 -12.52 20.72
N ILE A 373 6.33 -11.24 21.00
CA ILE A 373 7.69 -10.69 21.14
C ILE A 373 8.44 -11.35 22.31
N LYS A 374 7.78 -11.52 23.46
CA LYS A 374 8.40 -12.06 24.66
C LYS A 374 8.66 -13.57 24.59
N LYS A 375 7.69 -14.33 24.07
CA LYS A 375 7.73 -15.79 24.08
C LYS A 375 8.21 -16.42 22.78
N GLY A 376 8.09 -15.69 21.65
CA GLY A 376 8.27 -16.23 20.31
C GLY A 376 7.10 -17.13 19.89
N MET A 377 7.21 -17.68 18.69
CA MET A 377 6.31 -18.72 18.17
C MET A 377 6.67 -20.08 18.77
N THR A 378 5.68 -20.95 18.86
CA THR A 378 5.92 -22.39 19.14
C THR A 378 6.41 -23.09 17.86
N ALA A 379 6.96 -24.29 17.98
CA ALA A 379 7.38 -25.07 16.82
C ALA A 379 6.18 -25.44 15.94
N GLU A 380 5.06 -25.81 16.53
CA GLU A 380 3.81 -26.15 15.82
C GLU A 380 3.25 -24.96 15.04
N ASP A 381 3.15 -23.79 15.69
CA ASP A 381 2.68 -22.55 15.04
C ASP A 381 3.58 -22.14 13.88
N PHE A 382 4.90 -22.23 14.08
CA PHE A 382 5.89 -21.93 13.05
C PHE A 382 5.75 -22.86 11.84
N GLU A 383 5.73 -24.17 12.04
CA GLU A 383 5.68 -25.14 10.95
C GLU A 383 4.38 -25.01 10.15
N SER A 384 3.24 -24.94 10.83
CA SER A 384 1.93 -24.83 10.18
C SER A 384 1.81 -23.51 9.38
N THR A 385 2.26 -22.39 9.94
CA THR A 385 2.18 -21.08 9.28
C THR A 385 3.15 -20.98 8.10
N ARG A 386 4.39 -21.48 8.26
CA ARG A 386 5.37 -21.55 7.17
C ARG A 386 4.83 -22.35 5.99
N ASP A 387 4.28 -23.54 6.24
CA ASP A 387 3.77 -24.43 5.19
C ASP A 387 2.51 -23.85 4.52
N PHE A 388 1.66 -23.16 5.28
CA PHE A 388 0.59 -22.36 4.71
C PHE A 388 1.13 -21.29 3.73
N LEU A 389 2.11 -20.48 4.14
CA LEU A 389 2.67 -19.42 3.30
C LEU A 389 3.36 -19.98 2.05
N LYS A 390 4.05 -21.12 2.14
CA LYS A 390 4.63 -21.79 0.96
C LYS A 390 3.58 -22.17 -0.08
N SER A 391 2.42 -22.58 0.37
CA SER A 391 1.29 -22.91 -0.51
C SER A 391 0.59 -21.66 -1.02
N TYR A 392 0.32 -20.73 -0.12
CA TYR A 392 -0.47 -19.53 -0.40
C TYR A 392 0.26 -18.51 -1.28
N SER A 393 1.59 -18.38 -1.16
CA SER A 393 2.38 -17.46 -1.98
C SER A 393 2.29 -17.73 -3.48
N LYS A 394 1.99 -18.95 -3.89
CA LYS A 394 1.77 -19.30 -5.30
C LYS A 394 0.56 -18.62 -5.91
N LEU A 395 -0.43 -18.28 -5.08
CA LEU A 395 -1.64 -17.57 -5.52
C LEU A 395 -1.37 -16.09 -5.88
N TYR A 396 -0.26 -15.51 -5.40
CA TYR A 396 0.11 -14.13 -5.76
C TYR A 396 0.45 -13.98 -7.25
N ILE A 397 0.84 -15.06 -7.92
CA ILE A 397 1.29 -15.08 -9.30
C ILE A 397 0.39 -15.90 -10.22
N GLU A 398 -0.89 -16.07 -9.86
CA GLU A 398 -1.89 -16.86 -10.63
C GLU A 398 -2.03 -16.43 -12.10
N THR A 399 -1.85 -15.15 -12.39
CA THR A 399 -1.99 -14.63 -13.74
C THR A 399 -0.67 -14.08 -14.26
N PRO A 400 -0.43 -14.14 -15.58
CA PRO A 400 0.76 -13.53 -16.19
C PRO A 400 0.96 -12.06 -15.82
N SER A 401 -0.13 -11.30 -15.74
CA SER A 401 -0.10 -9.88 -15.37
C SER A 401 0.35 -9.67 -13.92
N LYS A 402 -0.16 -10.48 -12.96
CA LYS A 402 0.30 -10.44 -11.56
C LYS A 402 1.78 -10.84 -11.46
N LYS A 403 2.15 -11.95 -12.13
CA LYS A 403 3.54 -12.43 -12.14
C LYS A 403 4.50 -11.38 -12.71
N LEU A 404 4.16 -10.76 -13.83
CA LEU A 404 4.95 -9.68 -14.41
C LEU A 404 5.11 -8.52 -13.44
N GLY A 405 4.03 -8.11 -12.76
CA GLY A 405 4.08 -7.02 -11.79
C GLY A 405 5.04 -7.31 -10.64
N TYR A 406 4.96 -8.48 -10.02
CA TYR A 406 5.88 -8.85 -8.93
C TYR A 406 7.33 -9.05 -9.40
N LEU A 407 7.55 -9.46 -10.65
CA LEU A 407 8.90 -9.47 -11.25
C LEU A 407 9.47 -8.05 -11.37
N MET A 408 8.64 -7.08 -11.78
CA MET A 408 9.05 -5.68 -11.87
C MET A 408 9.31 -5.08 -10.47
N ASP A 409 8.45 -5.38 -9.49
CA ASP A 409 8.66 -4.97 -8.10
C ASP A 409 9.96 -5.58 -7.52
N SER A 410 10.28 -6.82 -7.90
CA SER A 410 11.54 -7.46 -7.50
C SER A 410 12.75 -6.66 -7.95
N LYS A 411 12.71 -6.08 -9.16
CA LYS A 411 13.78 -5.20 -9.66
C LYS A 411 13.93 -3.91 -8.87
N PHE A 412 12.83 -3.40 -8.31
CA PHE A 412 12.87 -2.24 -7.40
C PHE A 412 13.66 -2.57 -6.12
N TYR A 413 13.52 -3.79 -5.62
CA TYR A 413 14.20 -4.29 -4.40
C TYR A 413 15.57 -4.92 -4.67
N ASP A 414 16.12 -4.78 -5.87
CA ASP A 414 17.38 -5.42 -6.30
C ASP A 414 17.34 -6.95 -6.15
N ARG A 415 16.18 -7.53 -6.49
CA ARG A 415 15.92 -8.97 -6.51
C ARG A 415 15.69 -9.46 -7.94
N LYS A 416 15.93 -10.74 -8.17
CA LYS A 416 15.64 -11.36 -9.47
C LYS A 416 14.16 -11.68 -9.64
N ASP A 417 13.60 -12.44 -8.71
CA ASP A 417 12.19 -12.86 -8.65
C ASP A 417 11.85 -13.19 -7.19
N TRP A 418 11.41 -12.17 -6.44
CA TRP A 418 11.20 -12.33 -5.01
C TRP A 418 10.15 -13.38 -4.67
N ILE A 419 9.08 -13.52 -5.46
CA ILE A 419 8.02 -14.53 -5.19
C ILE A 419 8.57 -15.96 -5.34
N THR A 420 9.40 -16.21 -6.37
CA THR A 420 10.06 -17.51 -6.54
C THR A 420 11.15 -17.74 -5.47
N GLU A 421 11.89 -16.70 -5.12
CA GLU A 421 12.89 -16.74 -4.05
C GLU A 421 12.26 -17.01 -2.67
N LEU A 422 11.03 -16.50 -2.44
CA LEU A 422 10.29 -16.67 -1.19
C LEU A 422 10.08 -18.15 -0.83
N ASP A 423 9.73 -18.99 -1.78
CA ASP A 423 9.55 -20.44 -1.53
C ASP A 423 10.85 -21.06 -0.99
N GLY A 424 11.99 -20.70 -1.59
CA GLY A 424 13.31 -21.12 -1.12
C GLY A 424 13.70 -20.53 0.24
N LEU A 425 13.35 -19.28 0.50
CA LEU A 425 13.58 -18.63 1.80
C LEU A 425 12.77 -19.33 2.89
N LEU A 426 11.47 -19.52 2.68
CA LEU A 426 10.59 -20.22 3.63
C LEU A 426 11.03 -21.67 3.88
N SER A 427 11.51 -22.37 2.84
CA SER A 427 11.95 -23.77 2.97
C SER A 427 13.20 -23.95 3.86
N ARG A 428 14.07 -22.93 3.92
CA ARG A 428 15.29 -22.96 4.76
C ARG A 428 15.11 -22.29 6.11
N LEU A 429 14.00 -21.55 6.28
CA LEU A 429 13.74 -20.77 7.48
C LEU A 429 13.58 -21.66 8.71
N THR A 430 14.18 -21.25 9.81
CA THR A 430 14.11 -21.91 11.10
C THR A 430 13.35 -21.08 12.14
N LEU A 431 12.78 -21.76 13.15
CA LEU A 431 12.10 -21.08 14.25
C LEU A 431 12.98 -20.04 15.00
N PRO A 432 14.28 -20.32 15.30
CA PRO A 432 15.16 -19.31 15.91
C PRO A 432 15.31 -18.05 15.06
N GLU A 433 15.36 -18.17 13.72
CA GLU A 433 15.45 -17.00 12.82
C GLU A 433 14.18 -16.17 12.87
N VAL A 434 13.00 -16.80 12.87
CA VAL A 434 11.72 -16.09 13.03
C VAL A 434 11.65 -15.37 14.37
N ASN A 435 11.99 -16.04 15.46
CA ASN A 435 11.97 -15.44 16.80
C ASN A 435 12.99 -14.30 16.95
N THR A 436 14.11 -14.39 16.23
CA THR A 436 15.10 -13.30 16.15
C THR A 436 14.55 -12.11 15.38
N ALA A 437 13.91 -12.33 14.23
CA ALA A 437 13.28 -11.27 13.44
C ALA A 437 12.15 -10.57 14.22
N ILE A 438 11.30 -11.32 14.92
CA ILE A 438 10.25 -10.74 15.79
C ILE A 438 10.86 -9.73 16.76
N LYS A 439 11.93 -10.12 17.50
CA LYS A 439 12.57 -9.25 18.49
C LYS A 439 13.33 -8.07 17.85
N ALA A 440 13.84 -8.24 16.64
CA ALA A 440 14.60 -7.20 15.95
C ALA A 440 13.71 -6.11 15.35
N TYR A 441 12.50 -6.44 14.90
CA TYR A 441 11.67 -5.54 14.12
C TYR A 441 10.37 -5.13 14.82
N TRP A 442 9.89 -5.88 15.82
CA TRP A 442 8.64 -5.58 16.50
C TRP A 442 8.84 -5.09 17.94
N GLN A 443 7.99 -4.16 18.32
CA GLN A 443 7.91 -3.59 19.66
C GLN A 443 6.47 -3.09 19.90
N VAL A 444 6.10 -2.81 21.15
CA VAL A 444 4.75 -2.32 21.52
C VAL A 444 4.78 -1.04 22.34
N GLN A 445 5.96 -0.52 22.68
CA GLN A 445 6.12 0.65 23.56
C GLN A 445 6.04 1.98 22.83
N ASN A 446 6.34 1.99 21.52
CA ASN A 446 6.45 3.22 20.73
C ASN A 446 5.63 3.08 19.45
N MET A 447 4.42 3.58 19.43
CA MET A 447 3.54 3.52 18.26
C MET A 447 2.57 4.70 18.22
N ASP A 448 2.13 5.02 17.02
CA ASP A 448 0.99 5.90 16.83
C ASP A 448 -0.26 5.06 16.57
N ILE A 449 -1.38 5.50 17.14
CA ILE A 449 -2.68 4.85 17.01
C ILE A 449 -3.67 5.90 16.49
N VAL A 450 -4.34 5.58 15.41
CA VAL A 450 -5.45 6.36 14.84
C VAL A 450 -6.75 5.62 15.07
N ILE A 451 -7.76 6.33 15.59
CA ILE A 451 -9.10 5.78 15.83
C ILE A 451 -10.12 6.65 15.12
N ILE A 452 -10.80 6.11 14.11
CA ILE A 452 -11.95 6.79 13.49
C ILE A 452 -13.19 6.36 14.25
N THR A 453 -13.91 7.29 14.89
CA THR A 453 -15.07 6.97 15.72
C THR A 453 -16.16 8.04 15.67
N ASP A 454 -17.37 7.71 16.16
CA ASP A 454 -18.48 8.67 16.27
C ASP A 454 -18.14 9.81 17.24
N GLU A 455 -18.61 11.03 16.94
CA GLU A 455 -18.37 12.21 17.76
C GLU A 455 -18.82 12.06 19.23
N SER A 456 -19.85 11.24 19.47
CA SER A 456 -20.35 10.95 20.82
C SER A 456 -19.45 10.03 21.63
N GLU A 457 -18.56 9.27 20.97
CA GLU A 457 -17.60 8.34 21.58
C GLU A 457 -16.23 9.00 21.82
N ALA A 458 -15.88 10.06 21.05
CA ALA A 458 -14.52 10.58 20.98
C ALA A 458 -13.96 11.04 22.32
N GLU A 459 -14.68 11.89 23.06
CA GLU A 459 -14.19 12.40 24.35
C GLU A 459 -14.21 11.33 25.46
N PRO A 460 -15.28 10.52 25.66
CA PRO A 460 -15.25 9.44 26.63
C PRO A 460 -14.12 8.42 26.38
N LEU A 461 -13.82 8.10 25.13
CA LEU A 461 -12.71 7.21 24.76
C LEU A 461 -11.35 7.88 25.06
N ALA A 462 -11.19 9.16 24.74
CA ALA A 462 -9.98 9.91 25.03
C ALA A 462 -9.69 9.98 26.54
N GLU A 463 -10.70 10.27 27.36
CA GLU A 463 -10.59 10.27 28.83
C GLU A 463 -10.16 8.89 29.35
N SER A 464 -10.78 7.82 28.85
CA SER A 464 -10.46 6.44 29.23
C SER A 464 -9.02 6.06 28.89
N LEU A 465 -8.53 6.45 27.70
CA LEU A 465 -7.16 6.19 27.27
C LEU A 465 -6.12 6.98 28.06
N ARG A 466 -6.37 8.29 28.31
CA ARG A 466 -5.49 9.15 29.13
C ARG A 466 -5.36 8.67 30.56
N ALA A 467 -6.46 8.26 31.16
CA ALA A 467 -6.49 7.80 32.55
C ALA A 467 -6.12 6.32 32.71
N GLY A 468 -5.94 5.57 31.62
CA GLY A 468 -5.68 4.14 31.67
C GLY A 468 -6.77 3.33 32.41
N THR A 469 -8.03 3.80 32.34
CA THR A 469 -9.13 3.17 33.09
C THR A 469 -9.36 1.72 32.64
N THR A 470 -9.94 0.90 33.51
CA THR A 470 -10.37 -0.46 33.15
C THR A 470 -11.33 -0.41 31.97
N SER A 471 -11.01 -1.15 30.89
CA SER A 471 -11.83 -1.23 29.67
C SER A 471 -12.57 -2.57 29.62
N THR A 472 -13.63 -2.70 30.40
CA THR A 472 -14.40 -3.94 30.49
C THR A 472 -15.09 -4.26 29.18
N MET A 473 -15.00 -5.52 28.73
CA MET A 473 -15.76 -6.00 27.58
C MET A 473 -17.26 -6.00 27.88
N SER A 474 -18.05 -5.41 26.99
CA SER A 474 -19.51 -5.27 27.15
C SER A 474 -20.22 -6.29 26.28
N TYR A 475 -20.87 -7.27 26.91
CA TYR A 475 -21.68 -8.31 26.27
C TYR A 475 -23.16 -8.09 26.58
N SER A 476 -24.04 -8.50 25.66
CA SER A 476 -25.43 -8.74 26.03
C SER A 476 -25.55 -9.86 27.08
N ASN A 477 -26.58 -9.82 27.91
CA ASN A 477 -26.80 -10.88 28.92
C ASN A 477 -26.88 -12.27 28.29
N ALA A 478 -27.53 -12.37 27.11
CA ALA A 478 -27.66 -13.64 26.39
C ALA A 478 -26.28 -14.19 25.92
N LEU A 479 -25.44 -13.35 25.33
CA LEU A 479 -24.12 -13.76 24.88
C LEU A 479 -23.23 -14.11 26.08
N LYS A 480 -23.23 -13.30 27.13
CA LYS A 480 -22.41 -13.54 28.32
C LYS A 480 -22.71 -14.88 29.00
N ALA A 481 -23.99 -15.31 28.98
CA ALA A 481 -24.40 -16.59 29.57
C ALA A 481 -23.90 -17.82 28.79
N THR A 482 -23.48 -17.66 27.55
CA THR A 482 -22.99 -18.74 26.67
C THR A 482 -21.47 -18.77 26.51
N LEU A 483 -20.77 -17.74 27.00
CA LEU A 483 -19.31 -17.67 26.85
C LEU A 483 -18.62 -18.66 27.80
N PRO A 484 -17.55 -19.33 27.33
CA PRO A 484 -16.66 -20.11 28.19
C PRO A 484 -16.06 -19.24 29.31
N ILE A 485 -15.92 -19.84 30.49
CA ILE A 485 -15.38 -19.15 31.67
C ILE A 485 -13.95 -18.61 31.42
N GLU A 486 -13.16 -19.30 30.62
CA GLU A 486 -11.80 -18.93 30.25
C GLU A 486 -11.77 -17.62 29.47
N ILE A 487 -12.77 -17.36 28.63
CA ILE A 487 -12.90 -16.10 27.90
C ILE A 487 -13.20 -14.95 28.88
N LEU A 488 -14.11 -15.14 29.82
CA LEU A 488 -14.44 -14.12 30.83
C LEU A 488 -13.27 -13.83 31.79
N GLN A 489 -12.47 -14.85 32.11
CA GLN A 489 -11.24 -14.68 32.89
C GLN A 489 -10.18 -13.91 32.09
N GLU A 490 -9.97 -14.26 30.81
CA GLU A 490 -9.06 -13.51 29.94
C GLU A 490 -9.51 -12.06 29.79
N ASP A 491 -10.83 -11.80 29.65
CA ASP A 491 -11.38 -10.45 29.58
C ASP A 491 -11.00 -9.59 30.78
N SER A 492 -11.06 -10.18 31.98
CA SER A 492 -10.68 -9.50 33.21
C SER A 492 -9.20 -9.10 33.23
N VAL A 493 -8.34 -9.94 32.67
CA VAL A 493 -6.90 -9.65 32.51
C VAL A 493 -6.69 -8.54 31.47
N ILE A 494 -7.31 -8.67 30.31
CA ILE A 494 -7.14 -7.72 29.22
C ILE A 494 -7.75 -6.35 29.56
N ALA A 495 -8.89 -6.30 30.24
CA ALA A 495 -9.51 -5.05 30.68
C ALA A 495 -8.56 -4.17 31.50
N ASN A 496 -7.60 -4.76 32.19
CA ASN A 496 -6.60 -4.10 33.03
C ASN A 496 -5.17 -4.16 32.46
N TYR A 497 -5.02 -4.68 31.22
CA TYR A 497 -3.69 -4.74 30.58
C TYR A 497 -3.11 -3.33 30.44
N PRO A 498 -1.90 -3.05 30.95
CA PRO A 498 -1.37 -1.71 30.97
C PRO A 498 -0.99 -1.24 29.55
N ILE A 499 -1.52 -0.09 29.16
CA ILE A 499 -1.08 0.67 28.01
C ILE A 499 -0.73 2.06 28.49
N GLU A 500 0.56 2.40 28.43
CA GLU A 500 1.05 3.72 28.85
C GLU A 500 0.90 4.70 27.67
N VAL A 501 -0.27 5.31 27.57
CA VAL A 501 -0.55 6.31 26.54
C VAL A 501 0.08 7.64 26.96
N ARG A 502 1.02 8.13 26.16
CA ARG A 502 1.72 9.40 26.38
C ARG A 502 0.84 10.61 26.06
N GLU A 503 0.07 10.52 24.98
CA GLU A 503 -0.73 11.64 24.46
C GLU A 503 -1.99 11.11 23.77
N VAL A 504 -3.11 11.83 23.97
CA VAL A 504 -4.35 11.61 23.22
C VAL A 504 -4.83 12.94 22.67
N LYS A 505 -5.00 13.03 21.37
CA LYS A 505 -5.59 14.16 20.65
C LYS A 505 -6.92 13.78 20.04
N ILE A 506 -7.86 14.72 20.00
CA ILE A 506 -9.10 14.60 19.23
C ILE A 506 -9.02 15.57 18.07
N ILE A 507 -9.26 15.06 16.86
CA ILE A 507 -9.21 15.81 15.61
C ILE A 507 -10.55 15.61 14.90
N LYS A 508 -11.13 16.68 14.37
CA LYS A 508 -12.35 16.55 13.55
C LYS A 508 -11.99 15.93 12.19
N SER A 509 -12.83 15.06 11.68
CA SER A 509 -12.59 14.46 10.36
C SER A 509 -12.46 15.51 9.23
N ALA A 510 -13.13 16.65 9.37
CA ALA A 510 -13.02 17.77 8.44
C ALA A 510 -11.63 18.43 8.42
N ASP A 511 -10.84 18.28 9.49
CA ASP A 511 -9.53 18.94 9.63
C ASP A 511 -8.36 18.07 9.13
N THR A 512 -8.62 16.82 8.72
CA THR A 512 -7.59 15.92 8.16
C THR A 512 -7.37 16.18 6.67
N PHE A 513 -6.14 15.99 6.18
CA PHE A 513 -5.76 16.12 4.77
C PHE A 513 -6.11 17.47 4.11
N LEU A 514 -6.09 18.57 4.90
CA LEU A 514 -6.34 19.91 4.39
C LEU A 514 -5.09 20.53 3.75
N LYS A 515 -3.92 20.17 4.27
CA LYS A 515 -2.61 20.68 3.88
C LYS A 515 -1.60 19.57 3.77
#